data_9ea839740583f1b5c91fa76e7aa6dc19
#
_entry.id   9ea839740583f1b5c91fa76e7aa6dc19
#
_cell.length_a   1.000
_cell.length_b   1.000
_cell.length_c   1.000
_cell.angle_alpha   90.00
_cell.angle_beta   90.00
_cell.angle_gamma   90.00
#
_symmetry.space_group_name_H-M   'P 1'
#
loop_
_entity.id
_entity.type
_entity.pdbx_description
1 polymer ?
#
loop_
_entity_poly.entity_id
_entity_poly.type
_entity_poly.pdbx_seq_one_letter_code
_entity_poly.pdbx_strand_id
1 'polypeptide(L)'
;MPPIYKKDIGMKRLLSFFLLGLALTGGANAERVSVDVARTVARNFMERQGLKAQVEYVDCGLAEMYLFSVADGGFVLVAADDCVRPILGYSLTDRFADTLPEHIASWLQGYADEIALLRSRGVAPSLLVRDEWETLLKDNGEEPLYAVVVSPLLTTTWKQGSPYNTMCPTDTLNRRTISGCVAVALAQVMKYWNHPLHGEGSYSYSTANCGTMNANFAAATYDWANMPNTLTSVSPSVNINAVATLIYHAGVAAKMKYG
;
A
#
# COMPACT_ATOMS: atom_id res chain seq x y z
N MET A 1 -13.26 71.82 27.53
CA MET A 1 -13.13 70.91 26.38
C MET A 1 -11.74 70.34 26.44
N PRO A 2 -11.57 69.05 26.77
CA PRO A 2 -10.28 68.36 26.59
C PRO A 2 -10.29 67.57 25.28
N PRO A 3 -9.15 67.32 24.65
CA PRO A 3 -9.02 66.72 23.32
C PRO A 3 -9.15 65.19 23.37
N ILE A 4 -9.81 64.66 22.33
CA ILE A 4 -10.08 63.26 22.09
C ILE A 4 -8.79 62.56 21.62
N TYR A 5 -8.31 61.63 22.43
CA TYR A 5 -7.20 60.76 22.07
C TYR A 5 -7.67 59.65 21.13
N LYS A 6 -7.30 59.69 19.86
CA LYS A 6 -7.46 58.58 18.91
C LYS A 6 -6.40 57.53 19.20
N LYS A 7 -6.87 56.33 19.61
CA LYS A 7 -6.03 55.18 19.82
C LYS A 7 -5.82 54.49 18.48
N ASP A 8 -4.61 54.60 17.94
CA ASP A 8 -4.14 53.81 16.81
C ASP A 8 -4.01 52.33 17.25
N ILE A 9 -4.98 51.50 16.88
CA ILE A 9 -4.94 50.06 17.06
C ILE A 9 -4.47 49.44 15.73
N GLY A 10 -3.17 49.17 15.66
CA GLY A 10 -2.60 47.97 15.12
C GLY A 10 -2.99 47.47 13.74
N MET A 11 -2.52 48.16 12.70
CA MET A 11 -2.50 47.63 11.32
C MET A 11 -1.29 46.71 11.03
N LYS A 12 -0.64 46.13 12.05
CA LYS A 12 0.53 45.29 11.90
C LYS A 12 0.25 43.78 12.09
N ARG A 13 -0.98 43.37 12.41
CA ARG A 13 -1.34 41.94 12.56
C ARG A 13 -2.18 41.39 11.41
N LEU A 14 -2.54 42.18 10.40
CA LEU A 14 -3.32 41.69 9.25
C LEU A 14 -2.49 41.27 8.04
N LEU A 15 -1.16 41.48 8.05
CA LEU A 15 -0.31 41.13 6.90
C LEU A 15 0.31 39.73 6.99
N SER A 16 0.23 39.06 8.16
CA SER A 16 0.81 37.69 8.29
C SER A 16 -0.16 36.56 7.93
N PHE A 17 -1.45 36.85 7.81
CA PHE A 17 -2.44 35.81 7.44
C PHE A 17 -2.76 35.76 5.93
N PHE A 18 -2.24 36.72 5.14
CA PHE A 18 -2.57 36.82 3.71
C PHE A 18 -1.55 36.12 2.79
N LEU A 19 -0.43 35.64 3.32
CA LEU A 19 0.62 34.98 2.50
C LEU A 19 0.56 33.45 2.51
N LEU A 20 -0.28 32.83 3.38
CA LEU A 20 -0.48 31.37 3.39
C LEU A 20 -1.74 30.93 2.63
N GLY A 21 -2.60 31.87 2.25
CA GLY A 21 -3.86 31.60 1.53
C GLY A 21 -3.77 31.71 0.01
N LEU A 22 -2.62 32.07 -0.55
CA LEU A 22 -2.51 32.35 -2.01
C LEU A 22 -1.91 31.19 -2.83
N ALA A 23 -1.60 30.04 -2.22
CA ALA A 23 -0.98 28.92 -2.92
C ALA A 23 -1.98 27.90 -3.48
N LEU A 24 -3.29 28.05 -3.26
CA LEU A 24 -4.29 27.05 -3.70
C LEU A 24 -5.38 27.61 -4.65
N THR A 25 -5.24 28.82 -5.18
CA THR A 25 -6.17 29.38 -6.16
C THR A 25 -5.63 29.40 -7.59
N GLY A 26 -4.58 28.68 -7.87
CA GLY A 26 -3.99 28.54 -9.19
C GLY A 26 -4.38 27.21 -9.81
N GLY A 27 -5.02 27.22 -10.96
CA GLY A 27 -5.08 26.22 -12.00
C GLY A 27 -5.33 24.75 -11.66
N ALA A 28 -6.08 24.08 -12.51
CA ALA A 28 -6.41 22.66 -12.46
C ALA A 28 -5.20 21.71 -12.75
N ASN A 29 -3.98 22.13 -12.51
CA ASN A 29 -2.78 21.33 -12.76
C ASN A 29 -2.18 20.84 -11.45
N ALA A 30 -1.57 19.65 -11.48
CA ALA A 30 -0.77 19.09 -10.41
C ALA A 30 0.41 20.03 -10.06
N GLU A 31 0.65 20.26 -8.76
CA GLU A 31 1.73 21.09 -8.28
C GLU A 31 2.67 20.28 -7.38
N ARG A 32 3.97 20.55 -7.53
CA ARG A 32 4.96 19.94 -6.67
C ARG A 32 4.85 20.49 -5.25
N VAL A 33 4.75 19.60 -4.28
CA VAL A 33 4.67 19.93 -2.87
C VAL A 33 6.08 20.23 -2.33
N SER A 34 6.24 21.30 -1.56
CA SER A 34 7.51 21.58 -0.89
C SER A 34 7.75 20.64 0.30
N VAL A 35 9.01 20.44 0.65
CA VAL A 35 9.39 19.61 1.82
C VAL A 35 8.78 20.16 3.13
N ASP A 36 8.58 21.47 3.26
CA ASP A 36 8.01 22.08 4.47
C ASP A 36 6.50 21.85 4.56
N VAL A 37 5.78 21.86 3.44
CA VAL A 37 4.38 21.47 3.35
C VAL A 37 4.24 19.98 3.68
N ALA A 38 5.08 19.13 3.08
CA ALA A 38 5.10 17.69 3.34
C ALA A 38 5.43 17.38 4.81
N ARG A 39 6.36 18.14 5.43
CA ARG A 39 6.68 18.01 6.87
C ARG A 39 5.48 18.36 7.75
N THR A 40 4.72 19.38 7.40
CA THR A 40 3.49 19.73 8.12
C THR A 40 2.47 18.62 8.03
N VAL A 41 2.25 18.07 6.83
CA VAL A 41 1.36 16.92 6.60
C VAL A 41 1.82 15.69 7.39
N ALA A 42 3.13 15.36 7.33
CA ALA A 42 3.72 14.25 8.08
C ALA A 42 3.46 14.38 9.58
N ARG A 43 3.77 15.53 10.16
CA ARG A 43 3.56 15.81 11.58
C ARG A 43 2.09 15.67 11.96
N ASN A 44 1.19 16.38 11.28
CA ASN A 44 -0.22 16.37 11.58
C ASN A 44 -0.84 14.97 11.43
N PHE A 45 -0.39 14.19 10.43
CA PHE A 45 -0.79 12.80 10.27
C PHE A 45 -0.36 11.95 11.47
N MET A 46 0.91 12.02 11.88
CA MET A 46 1.43 11.21 12.98
C MET A 46 0.83 11.62 14.34
N GLU A 47 0.54 12.92 14.55
CA GLU A 47 -0.15 13.41 15.74
C GLU A 47 -1.59 12.86 15.85
N ARG A 48 -2.30 12.78 14.72
CA ARG A 48 -3.62 12.12 14.65
C ARG A 48 -3.58 10.63 14.94
N GLN A 49 -2.44 9.97 14.70
CA GLN A 49 -2.21 8.57 15.10
C GLN A 49 -1.81 8.44 16.59
N GLY A 50 -1.80 9.53 17.36
CA GLY A 50 -1.49 9.54 18.79
C GLY A 50 0.00 9.63 19.13
N LEU A 51 0.86 9.91 18.16
CA LEU A 51 2.29 10.11 18.37
C LEU A 51 2.62 11.60 18.56
N LYS A 52 3.48 11.92 19.55
CA LYS A 52 4.04 13.29 19.65
C LYS A 52 5.13 13.44 18.59
N ALA A 53 4.74 13.96 17.43
CA ALA A 53 5.56 13.83 16.25
C ALA A 53 6.57 14.98 16.08
N GLN A 54 7.78 14.80 16.61
CA GLN A 54 8.94 15.43 15.98
C GLN A 54 9.32 14.59 14.76
N VAL A 55 9.13 15.18 13.57
CA VAL A 55 9.44 14.52 12.30
C VAL A 55 10.68 15.16 11.68
N GLU A 56 11.62 14.31 11.27
CA GLU A 56 12.86 14.70 10.60
C GLU A 56 12.86 14.17 9.17
N TYR A 57 13.18 15.05 8.22
CA TYR A 57 13.33 14.66 6.82
C TYR A 57 14.56 13.77 6.64
N VAL A 58 14.39 12.66 5.94
CA VAL A 58 15.44 11.74 5.53
C VAL A 58 15.40 11.61 4.01
N ASP A 59 16.54 11.74 3.37
CA ASP A 59 16.63 11.50 1.93
C ASP A 59 16.47 10.00 1.65
N CYS A 60 15.41 9.62 0.95
CA CYS A 60 15.15 8.23 0.54
C CYS A 60 15.60 7.92 -0.89
N GLY A 61 16.28 8.87 -1.56
CA GLY A 61 16.77 8.73 -2.94
C GLY A 61 15.67 8.78 -4.03
N LEU A 62 14.41 9.04 -3.66
CA LEU A 62 13.28 9.14 -4.59
C LEU A 62 12.75 10.58 -4.63
N ALA A 63 12.81 11.21 -5.81
CA ALA A 63 12.44 12.61 -5.98
C ALA A 63 10.92 12.88 -5.82
N GLU A 64 10.09 11.86 -5.95
CA GLU A 64 8.64 11.98 -5.99
C GLU A 64 7.97 11.72 -4.63
N MET A 65 8.77 11.52 -3.59
CA MET A 65 8.28 11.35 -2.22
C MET A 65 9.28 11.87 -1.19
N TYR A 66 8.77 12.20 -0.02
CA TYR A 66 9.55 12.63 1.14
C TYR A 66 9.39 11.61 2.26
N LEU A 67 10.52 11.13 2.77
CA LEU A 67 10.55 10.30 3.96
C LEU A 67 10.75 11.18 5.20
N PHE A 68 9.93 10.98 6.21
CA PHE A 68 10.12 11.57 7.53
C PHE A 68 10.23 10.48 8.57
N SER A 69 11.31 10.50 9.36
CA SER A 69 11.46 9.67 10.56
C SER A 69 10.79 10.35 11.76
N VAL A 70 10.32 9.55 12.71
CA VAL A 70 9.71 10.01 13.98
C VAL A 70 10.63 9.67 15.14
N ALA A 71 10.86 10.61 16.05
CA ALA A 71 11.85 10.49 17.12
C ALA A 71 11.63 9.24 18.02
N ASP A 72 10.39 8.90 18.34
CA ASP A 72 10.02 7.77 19.20
C ASP A 72 9.91 6.43 18.45
N GLY A 73 10.34 6.38 17.22
CA GLY A 73 10.14 5.27 16.30
C GLY A 73 8.99 5.53 15.33
N GLY A 74 9.02 4.86 14.20
CA GLY A 74 8.09 5.08 13.13
C GLY A 74 8.65 5.93 11.98
N PHE A 75 7.89 5.97 10.89
CA PHE A 75 8.18 6.79 9.72
C PHE A 75 6.89 7.11 8.96
N VAL A 76 6.95 8.11 8.10
CA VAL A 76 5.89 8.41 7.14
C VAL A 76 6.48 8.82 5.80
N LEU A 77 5.94 8.27 4.71
CA LEU A 77 6.22 8.65 3.33
C LEU A 77 5.11 9.57 2.85
N VAL A 78 5.47 10.77 2.44
CA VAL A 78 4.56 11.79 1.91
C VAL A 78 4.85 12.01 0.43
N ALA A 79 3.83 12.12 -0.39
CA ALA A 79 3.98 12.43 -1.81
C ALA A 79 4.61 13.82 -2.01
N ALA A 80 5.48 13.95 -3.00
CA ALA A 80 6.07 15.23 -3.40
C ALA A 80 5.23 15.97 -4.47
N ASP A 81 3.99 15.54 -4.67
CA ASP A 81 3.08 16.09 -5.66
C ASP A 81 1.62 15.94 -5.19
N ASP A 82 0.80 16.95 -5.43
CA ASP A 82 -0.58 16.99 -4.96
C ASP A 82 -1.57 16.22 -5.85
N CYS A 83 -1.11 15.71 -6.99
CA CYS A 83 -1.94 14.88 -7.88
C CYS A 83 -2.34 13.51 -7.29
N VAL A 84 -1.63 13.07 -6.25
CA VAL A 84 -1.88 11.81 -5.54
C VAL A 84 -2.15 12.05 -4.06
N ARG A 85 -2.57 10.99 -3.36
CA ARG A 85 -2.84 11.06 -1.91
C ARG A 85 -1.58 11.48 -1.15
N PRO A 86 -1.73 12.30 -0.09
CA PRO A 86 -0.59 12.81 0.67
C PRO A 86 0.24 11.73 1.34
N ILE A 87 -0.38 10.71 1.95
CA ILE A 87 0.31 9.66 2.68
C ILE A 87 0.42 8.41 1.78
N LEU A 88 1.66 8.05 1.43
CA LEU A 88 1.97 6.89 0.60
C LEU A 88 2.22 5.63 1.44
N GLY A 89 2.72 5.80 2.66
CA GLY A 89 2.98 4.71 3.58
C GLY A 89 3.48 5.21 4.93
N TYR A 90 3.32 4.41 5.98
CA TYR A 90 3.81 4.75 7.31
C TYR A 90 4.01 3.50 8.18
N SER A 91 4.79 3.67 9.25
CA SER A 91 4.80 2.79 10.41
C SER A 91 4.73 3.64 11.67
N LEU A 92 4.04 3.15 12.68
CA LEU A 92 3.96 3.83 13.99
C LEU A 92 5.07 3.38 14.95
N THR A 93 5.74 2.28 14.64
CA THR A 93 6.70 1.61 15.54
C THR A 93 8.05 1.32 14.90
N ASP A 94 8.07 0.99 13.61
CA ASP A 94 9.28 0.55 12.94
C ASP A 94 9.97 1.71 12.21
N ARG A 95 11.28 1.67 12.17
CA ARG A 95 12.09 2.61 11.37
C ARG A 95 12.11 2.19 9.91
N PHE A 96 12.19 3.17 9.03
CA PHE A 96 12.48 2.89 7.63
C PHE A 96 13.90 2.32 7.50
N ALA A 97 14.04 1.22 6.78
CA ALA A 97 15.31 0.51 6.69
C ALA A 97 16.30 1.28 5.76
N ASP A 98 17.56 1.39 6.19
CA ASP A 98 18.64 2.00 5.41
C ASP A 98 18.91 1.25 4.10
N THR A 99 18.66 -0.06 4.10
CA THR A 99 18.76 -0.91 2.90
C THR A 99 17.45 -1.64 2.71
N LEU A 100 16.77 -1.33 1.62
CA LEU A 100 15.49 -1.96 1.30
C LEU A 100 15.71 -3.29 0.56
N PRO A 101 14.90 -4.31 0.83
CA PRO A 101 14.80 -5.48 -0.03
C PRO A 101 14.44 -5.05 -1.47
N GLU A 102 15.01 -5.72 -2.47
CA GLU A 102 14.87 -5.36 -3.89
C GLU A 102 13.41 -5.19 -4.32
N HIS A 103 12.50 -6.05 -3.85
CA HIS A 103 11.08 -5.98 -4.18
C HIS A 103 10.39 -4.74 -3.58
N ILE A 104 10.82 -4.26 -2.39
CA ILE A 104 10.29 -3.03 -1.79
C ILE A 104 10.85 -1.81 -2.52
N ALA A 105 12.15 -1.81 -2.82
CA ALA A 105 12.77 -0.73 -3.60
C ALA A 105 12.11 -0.59 -4.98
N SER A 106 11.89 -1.70 -5.68
CA SER A 106 11.21 -1.74 -6.98
C SER A 106 9.76 -1.24 -6.89
N TRP A 107 9.05 -1.59 -5.81
CA TRP A 107 7.68 -1.15 -5.58
C TRP A 107 7.59 0.36 -5.34
N LEU A 108 8.48 0.92 -4.50
CA LEU A 108 8.56 2.37 -4.26
C LEU A 108 8.97 3.13 -5.52
N GLN A 109 9.88 2.57 -6.34
CA GLN A 109 10.23 3.15 -7.63
C GLN A 109 9.02 3.19 -8.57
N GLY A 110 8.18 2.14 -8.59
CA GLY A 110 6.94 2.12 -9.36
C GLY A 110 5.98 3.25 -8.97
N TYR A 111 5.85 3.55 -7.67
CA TYR A 111 5.07 4.71 -7.20
C TYR A 111 5.67 6.04 -7.67
N ALA A 112 7.00 6.19 -7.57
CA ALA A 112 7.67 7.38 -8.04
C ALA A 112 7.47 7.60 -9.53
N ASP A 113 7.59 6.56 -10.34
CA ASP A 113 7.37 6.60 -11.80
C ASP A 113 5.92 6.98 -12.15
N GLU A 114 4.94 6.45 -11.40
CA GLU A 114 3.53 6.79 -11.59
C GLU A 114 3.25 8.26 -11.25
N ILE A 115 3.75 8.77 -10.13
CA ILE A 115 3.61 10.18 -9.73
C ILE A 115 4.24 11.10 -10.77
N ALA A 116 5.46 10.78 -11.23
CA ALA A 116 6.13 11.54 -12.28
C ALA A 116 5.34 11.55 -13.60
N LEU A 117 4.74 10.42 -13.96
CA LEU A 117 3.89 10.30 -15.14
C LEU A 117 2.62 11.14 -15.03
N LEU A 118 1.92 11.07 -13.90
CA LEU A 118 0.70 11.86 -13.66
C LEU A 118 0.99 13.36 -13.73
N ARG A 119 2.07 13.80 -13.08
CA ARG A 119 2.53 15.19 -13.16
C ARG A 119 2.87 15.61 -14.59
N SER A 120 3.60 14.78 -15.33
CA SER A 120 3.98 15.09 -16.72
C SER A 120 2.78 15.24 -17.66
N ARG A 121 1.66 14.60 -17.32
CA ARG A 121 0.38 14.69 -18.03
C ARG A 121 -0.52 15.82 -17.52
N GLY A 122 -0.10 16.57 -16.50
CA GLY A 122 -0.89 17.62 -15.91
C GLY A 122 -2.20 17.13 -15.29
N VAL A 123 -2.20 15.90 -14.72
CA VAL A 123 -3.39 15.31 -14.10
C VAL A 123 -3.72 16.08 -12.83
N ALA A 124 -4.86 16.75 -12.81
CA ALA A 124 -5.32 17.46 -11.62
C ALA A 124 -5.72 16.50 -10.49
N PRO A 125 -5.50 16.86 -9.21
CA PRO A 125 -5.96 16.07 -8.08
C PRO A 125 -7.49 15.90 -8.10
N SER A 126 -7.97 14.71 -7.79
CA SER A 126 -9.40 14.48 -7.58
C SER A 126 -9.89 15.29 -6.36
N LEU A 127 -11.21 15.51 -6.24
CA LEU A 127 -11.78 16.19 -5.09
C LEU A 127 -11.41 15.50 -3.77
N LEU A 128 -11.39 14.17 -3.75
CA LEU A 128 -11.00 13.37 -2.58
C LEU A 128 -9.54 13.61 -2.20
N VAL A 129 -8.62 13.59 -3.17
CA VAL A 129 -7.19 13.82 -2.94
C VAL A 129 -6.96 15.24 -2.41
N ARG A 130 -7.62 16.23 -2.98
CA ARG A 130 -7.53 17.63 -2.53
C ARG A 130 -8.02 17.79 -1.09
N ASP A 131 -9.17 17.21 -0.76
CA ASP A 131 -9.74 17.23 0.59
C ASP A 131 -8.80 16.58 1.62
N GLU A 132 -8.14 15.47 1.28
CA GLU A 132 -7.14 14.84 2.14
C GLU A 132 -5.93 15.75 2.40
N TRP A 133 -5.40 16.41 1.37
CA TRP A 133 -4.32 17.38 1.53
C TRP A 133 -4.74 18.56 2.42
N GLU A 134 -5.89 19.16 2.12
CA GLU A 134 -6.42 20.28 2.91
C GLU A 134 -6.65 19.88 4.37
N THR A 135 -7.19 18.70 4.61
CA THR A 135 -7.47 18.21 5.95
C THR A 135 -6.19 17.97 6.75
N LEU A 136 -5.13 17.40 6.13
CA LEU A 136 -3.85 17.20 6.80
C LEU A 136 -3.04 18.49 7.00
N LEU A 137 -3.32 19.52 6.22
CA LEU A 137 -2.70 20.84 6.41
C LEU A 137 -3.38 21.65 7.54
N LYS A 138 -4.61 21.33 7.88
CA LYS A 138 -5.35 21.97 8.99
C LYS A 138 -4.97 21.29 10.31
N ASP A 139 -4.40 22.05 11.24
CA ASP A 139 -4.05 21.63 12.59
C ASP A 139 -5.28 21.75 13.52
N ASN A 140 -6.30 20.92 13.32
CA ASN A 140 -7.54 21.00 14.11
C ASN A 140 -7.88 19.71 14.88
N GLY A 141 -6.98 18.72 14.94
CA GLY A 141 -7.14 17.57 15.82
C GLY A 141 -8.39 16.70 15.59
N GLU A 142 -9.13 16.97 14.52
CA GLU A 142 -10.37 16.24 14.21
C GLU A 142 -10.06 14.87 13.60
N GLU A 143 -10.94 13.91 13.91
CA GLU A 143 -11.03 12.49 13.56
C GLU A 143 -10.01 11.93 12.55
N PRO A 144 -9.50 10.72 12.77
CA PRO A 144 -8.57 10.09 11.84
C PRO A 144 -9.19 10.03 10.43
N LEU A 145 -8.48 10.56 9.43
CA LEU A 145 -8.85 10.58 8.01
C LEU A 145 -9.17 9.20 7.43
N TYR A 146 -8.74 8.17 8.10
CA TYR A 146 -8.90 6.78 7.70
C TYR A 146 -9.70 6.02 8.77
N ALA A 147 -10.95 6.40 8.98
CA ALA A 147 -11.90 5.43 9.51
C ALA A 147 -11.88 4.25 8.53
N VAL A 148 -11.65 3.02 9.00
CA VAL A 148 -11.79 1.81 8.19
C VAL A 148 -13.25 1.75 7.73
N VAL A 149 -13.51 2.33 6.57
CA VAL A 149 -14.86 2.41 6.00
C VAL A 149 -15.30 1.04 5.49
N VAL A 150 -14.35 0.17 5.18
CA VAL A 150 -14.62 -1.19 4.69
C VAL A 150 -13.90 -2.20 5.57
N SER A 151 -14.66 -3.08 6.21
CA SER A 151 -14.09 -4.24 6.90
C SER A 151 -13.33 -5.15 5.91
N PRO A 152 -12.31 -5.88 6.37
CA PRO A 152 -11.61 -6.84 5.52
C PRO A 152 -12.59 -7.79 4.84
N LEU A 153 -12.54 -7.86 3.50
CA LEU A 153 -13.44 -8.71 2.71
C LEU A 153 -13.04 -10.18 2.77
N LEU A 154 -11.72 -10.43 2.82
CA LEU A 154 -11.19 -11.79 2.87
C LEU A 154 -11.23 -12.32 4.29
N THR A 155 -11.80 -13.51 4.45
CA THR A 155 -11.85 -14.25 5.73
C THR A 155 -10.82 -15.39 5.78
N THR A 156 -10.20 -15.71 4.64
CA THR A 156 -9.19 -16.77 4.54
C THR A 156 -7.87 -16.34 5.19
N THR A 157 -7.23 -17.29 5.90
CA THR A 157 -5.94 -17.11 6.57
C THR A 157 -4.88 -18.05 5.98
N TRP A 158 -4.94 -18.27 4.67
CA TRP A 158 -4.07 -19.22 3.98
C TRP A 158 -2.60 -18.77 4.00
N LYS A 159 -1.71 -19.78 4.06
CA LYS A 159 -0.27 -19.59 4.20
C LYS A 159 0.46 -20.20 3.01
N GLN A 160 1.76 -19.92 2.90
CA GLN A 160 2.58 -20.41 1.78
C GLN A 160 3.18 -21.80 2.01
N GLY A 161 3.28 -22.23 3.26
CA GLY A 161 3.87 -23.51 3.66
C GLY A 161 2.82 -24.62 3.86
N SER A 162 3.24 -25.75 4.46
CA SER A 162 2.37 -26.87 4.75
C SER A 162 1.16 -26.50 5.62
N PRO A 163 -0.05 -27.04 5.32
CA PRO A 163 -0.38 -28.01 4.26
C PRO A 163 -0.80 -27.37 2.92
N TYR A 164 -0.75 -26.05 2.79
CA TYR A 164 -1.22 -25.30 1.62
C TYR A 164 -0.39 -25.54 0.35
N ASN A 165 0.85 -25.95 0.51
CA ASN A 165 1.82 -26.17 -0.59
C ASN A 165 1.93 -27.64 -1.01
N THR A 166 1.02 -28.52 -0.63
CA THR A 166 1.14 -29.97 -0.92
C THR A 166 1.20 -30.28 -2.40
N MET A 167 0.64 -29.46 -3.27
CA MET A 167 0.68 -29.60 -4.73
C MET A 167 1.87 -28.85 -5.38
N CYS A 168 2.62 -28.05 -4.63
CA CYS A 168 3.80 -27.36 -5.16
C CYS A 168 4.91 -28.36 -5.50
N PRO A 169 5.84 -28.03 -6.41
CA PRO A 169 6.95 -28.89 -6.78
C PRO A 169 7.91 -29.09 -5.62
N THR A 170 8.80 -30.08 -5.77
CA THR A 170 10.01 -30.20 -4.95
C THR A 170 11.21 -29.59 -5.67
N ASP A 171 12.14 -29.04 -4.91
CA ASP A 171 13.40 -28.54 -5.42
C ASP A 171 14.40 -29.69 -5.72
N THR A 172 15.58 -29.35 -6.21
CA THR A 172 16.66 -30.29 -6.52
C THR A 172 17.16 -31.06 -5.29
N LEU A 173 16.86 -30.62 -4.08
CA LEU A 173 17.18 -31.30 -2.82
C LEU A 173 15.98 -32.08 -2.27
N ASN A 174 14.94 -32.30 -3.09
CA ASN A 174 13.71 -33.00 -2.76
C ASN A 174 12.92 -32.36 -1.60
N ARG A 175 13.05 -31.05 -1.40
CA ARG A 175 12.29 -30.28 -0.42
C ARG A 175 11.08 -29.65 -1.09
N ARG A 176 9.91 -29.76 -0.46
CA ARG A 176 8.68 -29.09 -0.95
C ARG A 176 8.86 -27.58 -0.93
N THR A 177 8.69 -26.93 -2.07
CA THR A 177 8.75 -25.46 -2.16
C THR A 177 7.56 -24.81 -1.50
N ILE A 178 7.72 -23.55 -1.09
CA ILE A 178 6.59 -22.71 -0.69
C ILE A 178 5.79 -22.30 -1.93
N SER A 179 4.49 -22.06 -1.76
CA SER A 179 3.61 -21.68 -2.88
C SER A 179 3.84 -20.26 -3.41
N GLY A 180 4.40 -19.37 -2.58
CA GLY A 180 4.63 -17.97 -2.90
C GLY A 180 3.41 -17.07 -2.61
N CYS A 181 3.71 -15.81 -2.26
CA CYS A 181 2.70 -14.85 -1.82
C CYS A 181 1.67 -14.51 -2.91
N VAL A 182 2.12 -14.37 -4.17
CA VAL A 182 1.24 -14.04 -5.30
C VAL A 182 0.23 -15.16 -5.54
N ALA A 183 0.67 -16.43 -5.50
CA ALA A 183 -0.21 -17.58 -5.66
C ALA A 183 -1.27 -17.64 -4.57
N VAL A 184 -0.87 -17.42 -3.30
CA VAL A 184 -1.81 -17.41 -2.15
C VAL A 184 -2.78 -16.25 -2.26
N ALA A 185 -2.30 -15.04 -2.55
CA ALA A 185 -3.16 -13.86 -2.68
C ALA A 185 -4.21 -14.03 -3.78
N LEU A 186 -3.79 -14.49 -4.98
CA LEU A 186 -4.70 -14.75 -6.08
C LEU A 186 -5.75 -15.83 -5.71
N ALA A 187 -5.30 -16.93 -5.11
CA ALA A 187 -6.20 -18.01 -4.69
C ALA A 187 -7.22 -17.53 -3.64
N GLN A 188 -6.84 -16.67 -2.71
CA GLN A 188 -7.75 -16.09 -1.71
C GLN A 188 -8.81 -15.17 -2.35
N VAL A 189 -8.43 -14.37 -3.35
CA VAL A 189 -9.38 -13.56 -4.13
C VAL A 189 -10.35 -14.45 -4.89
N MET A 190 -9.85 -15.51 -5.56
CA MET A 190 -10.70 -16.48 -6.25
C MET A 190 -11.67 -17.18 -5.27
N LYS A 191 -11.20 -17.53 -4.06
CA LYS A 191 -12.04 -18.11 -3.01
C LYS A 191 -13.11 -17.16 -2.51
N TYR A 192 -12.81 -15.88 -2.39
CA TYR A 192 -13.82 -14.88 -2.00
C TYR A 192 -15.01 -14.85 -2.96
N TRP A 193 -14.73 -14.91 -4.26
CA TRP A 193 -15.78 -14.92 -5.30
C TRP A 193 -16.32 -16.32 -5.60
N ASN A 194 -15.70 -17.41 -5.10
CA ASN A 194 -15.96 -18.80 -5.50
C ASN A 194 -16.00 -18.95 -7.05
N HIS A 195 -15.03 -18.34 -7.70
CA HIS A 195 -15.00 -18.26 -9.18
C HIS A 195 -13.55 -18.41 -9.70
N PRO A 196 -13.38 -19.04 -10.87
CA PRO A 196 -14.38 -19.76 -11.68
C PRO A 196 -14.72 -21.15 -11.11
N LEU A 197 -15.83 -21.76 -11.52
CA LEU A 197 -16.14 -23.15 -11.16
C LEU A 197 -15.21 -24.12 -11.90
N HIS A 198 -14.93 -23.85 -13.17
CA HIS A 198 -14.01 -24.59 -14.02
C HIS A 198 -12.93 -23.67 -14.54
N GLY A 199 -11.69 -24.18 -14.60
CA GLY A 199 -10.60 -23.46 -15.26
C GLY A 199 -10.72 -23.55 -16.79
N GLU A 200 -9.90 -22.77 -17.50
CA GLU A 200 -9.83 -22.77 -18.96
C GLU A 200 -8.38 -22.93 -19.44
N GLY A 201 -8.19 -23.73 -20.49
CA GLY A 201 -6.90 -23.95 -21.09
C GLY A 201 -5.89 -24.71 -20.23
N SER A 202 -4.63 -24.56 -20.54
CA SER A 202 -3.50 -25.14 -19.80
C SER A 202 -2.28 -24.24 -19.94
N TYR A 203 -1.35 -24.35 -18.99
CA TYR A 203 -0.09 -23.64 -19.05
C TYR A 203 1.07 -24.49 -18.55
N SER A 204 2.22 -24.35 -19.20
CA SER A 204 3.44 -25.06 -18.82
C SER A 204 4.67 -24.17 -19.02
N TYR A 205 5.62 -24.24 -18.08
CA TYR A 205 6.90 -23.55 -18.14
C TYR A 205 7.93 -24.30 -17.29
N SER A 206 9.22 -24.03 -17.50
CA SER A 206 10.29 -24.64 -16.74
C SER A 206 10.98 -23.63 -15.83
N THR A 207 11.39 -24.11 -14.65
CA THR A 207 12.22 -23.38 -13.68
C THR A 207 13.54 -24.12 -13.48
N ALA A 208 14.60 -23.37 -13.14
CA ALA A 208 15.92 -23.95 -12.95
C ALA A 208 15.98 -24.95 -11.78
N ASN A 209 15.22 -24.70 -10.71
CA ASN A 209 15.32 -25.47 -9.46
C ASN A 209 14.28 -26.58 -9.32
N CYS A 210 13.15 -26.50 -10.06
CA CYS A 210 12.02 -27.40 -9.86
C CYS A 210 11.57 -28.11 -11.14
N GLY A 211 12.29 -27.95 -12.25
CA GLY A 211 11.94 -28.54 -13.54
C GLY A 211 10.69 -27.92 -14.16
N THR A 212 9.86 -28.74 -14.80
CA THR A 212 8.69 -28.26 -15.54
C THR A 212 7.44 -28.19 -14.65
N MET A 213 6.89 -27.00 -14.57
CA MET A 213 5.58 -26.72 -13.97
C MET A 213 4.52 -26.84 -15.02
N ASN A 214 3.41 -27.46 -14.71
CA ASN A 214 2.27 -27.55 -15.62
C ASN A 214 0.96 -27.57 -14.85
N ALA A 215 -0.09 -27.02 -15.44
CA ALA A 215 -1.47 -27.13 -14.98
C ALA A 215 -2.40 -27.20 -16.19
N ASN A 216 -3.30 -28.19 -16.18
CA ASN A 216 -4.42 -28.25 -17.09
C ASN A 216 -5.64 -27.70 -16.38
N PHE A 217 -5.87 -26.39 -16.52
CA PHE A 217 -6.96 -25.72 -15.85
C PHE A 217 -8.32 -26.20 -16.35
N ALA A 218 -8.45 -26.52 -17.66
CA ALA A 218 -9.70 -26.98 -18.26
C ALA A 218 -10.18 -28.34 -17.71
N ALA A 219 -9.26 -29.16 -17.19
CA ALA A 219 -9.60 -30.41 -16.53
C ALA A 219 -9.98 -30.26 -15.04
N ALA A 220 -9.84 -29.04 -14.49
CA ALA A 220 -10.07 -28.78 -13.07
C ALA A 220 -11.48 -28.25 -12.81
N THR A 221 -12.13 -28.83 -11.81
CA THR A 221 -13.31 -28.26 -11.14
C THR A 221 -12.90 -27.84 -9.75
N TYR A 222 -13.06 -26.56 -9.42
CA TYR A 222 -12.67 -26.05 -8.11
C TYR A 222 -13.79 -26.30 -7.08
N ASP A 223 -13.46 -27.10 -6.08
CA ASP A 223 -14.40 -27.53 -5.03
C ASP A 223 -14.46 -26.48 -3.91
N TRP A 224 -15.15 -25.38 -4.17
CA TRP A 224 -15.27 -24.24 -3.27
C TRP A 224 -15.86 -24.61 -1.90
N ALA A 225 -16.72 -25.62 -1.84
CA ALA A 225 -17.34 -26.08 -0.60
C ALA A 225 -16.32 -26.72 0.36
N ASN A 226 -15.29 -27.35 -0.18
CA ASN A 226 -14.22 -27.99 0.57
C ASN A 226 -12.98 -27.10 0.76
N MET A 227 -13.10 -25.79 0.57
CA MET A 227 -12.02 -24.82 0.81
C MET A 227 -12.33 -24.00 2.08
N PRO A 228 -11.95 -24.46 3.29
CA PRO A 228 -12.18 -23.72 4.52
C PRO A 228 -11.27 -22.47 4.60
N ASN A 229 -11.62 -21.54 5.46
CA ASN A 229 -10.84 -20.32 5.68
C ASN A 229 -9.43 -20.59 6.22
N THR A 230 -9.26 -21.70 6.93
CA THR A 230 -7.97 -22.09 7.53
C THR A 230 -7.77 -23.59 7.40
N LEU A 231 -6.54 -24.01 7.06
CA LEU A 231 -6.11 -25.42 7.13
C LEU A 231 -5.11 -25.61 8.26
N THR A 232 -5.13 -26.81 8.84
CA THR A 232 -4.15 -27.32 9.79
C THR A 232 -3.55 -28.63 9.28
N SER A 233 -2.53 -29.16 9.92
CA SER A 233 -1.92 -30.46 9.56
C SER A 233 -2.87 -31.64 9.72
N VAL A 234 -3.95 -31.49 10.48
CA VAL A 234 -4.99 -32.51 10.72
C VAL A 234 -6.27 -32.27 9.92
N SER A 235 -6.30 -31.27 9.05
CA SER A 235 -7.44 -31.04 8.17
C SER A 235 -7.71 -32.24 7.26
N PRO A 236 -8.96 -32.52 6.91
CA PRO A 236 -9.30 -33.58 5.96
C PRO A 236 -8.54 -33.43 4.63
N SER A 237 -8.10 -34.56 4.05
CA SER A 237 -7.34 -34.53 2.80
C SER A 237 -8.11 -33.87 1.64
N VAL A 238 -9.42 -33.99 1.61
CA VAL A 238 -10.27 -33.31 0.61
C VAL A 238 -10.13 -31.79 0.69
N ASN A 239 -10.09 -31.23 1.89
CA ASN A 239 -9.92 -29.79 2.09
C ASN A 239 -8.51 -29.35 1.71
N ILE A 240 -7.50 -30.10 2.14
CA ILE A 240 -6.08 -29.81 1.79
C ILE A 240 -5.92 -29.84 0.28
N ASN A 241 -6.41 -30.87 -0.39
CA ASN A 241 -6.30 -31.02 -1.84
C ASN A 241 -7.03 -29.91 -2.59
N ALA A 242 -8.24 -29.54 -2.17
CA ALA A 242 -9.00 -28.46 -2.80
C ALA A 242 -8.24 -27.13 -2.75
N VAL A 243 -7.78 -26.73 -1.57
CA VAL A 243 -7.05 -25.45 -1.40
C VAL A 243 -5.68 -25.50 -2.08
N ALA A 244 -4.90 -26.57 -1.91
CA ALA A 244 -3.55 -26.68 -2.48
C ALA A 244 -3.57 -26.74 -4.02
N THR A 245 -4.59 -27.38 -4.62
CA THR A 245 -4.77 -27.39 -6.08
C THR A 245 -5.04 -25.97 -6.59
N LEU A 246 -5.95 -25.23 -5.95
CA LEU A 246 -6.23 -23.84 -6.32
C LEU A 246 -4.98 -22.96 -6.23
N ILE A 247 -4.25 -23.04 -5.11
CA ILE A 247 -3.02 -22.27 -4.90
C ILE A 247 -1.95 -22.64 -5.95
N TYR A 248 -1.77 -23.92 -6.24
CA TYR A 248 -0.81 -24.37 -7.26
C TYR A 248 -1.21 -23.87 -8.65
N HIS A 249 -2.48 -23.98 -9.02
CA HIS A 249 -2.99 -23.48 -10.30
C HIS A 249 -2.81 -21.96 -10.41
N ALA A 250 -3.13 -21.20 -9.38
CA ALA A 250 -2.88 -19.76 -9.33
C ALA A 250 -1.38 -19.44 -9.51
N GLY A 251 -0.51 -20.22 -8.87
CA GLY A 251 0.95 -20.11 -9.01
C GLY A 251 1.45 -20.41 -10.43
N VAL A 252 0.91 -21.45 -11.07
CA VAL A 252 1.27 -21.78 -12.47
C VAL A 252 0.77 -20.69 -13.42
N ALA A 253 -0.45 -20.20 -13.23
CA ALA A 253 -1.00 -19.11 -14.04
C ALA A 253 -0.19 -17.82 -13.91
N ALA A 254 0.31 -17.51 -12.70
CA ALA A 254 1.19 -16.37 -12.43
C ALA A 254 2.66 -16.60 -12.81
N LYS A 255 2.99 -17.77 -13.35
CA LYS A 255 4.37 -18.16 -13.72
C LYS A 255 5.36 -18.03 -12.54
N MET A 256 4.95 -18.51 -11.36
CA MET A 256 5.77 -18.43 -10.15
C MET A 256 7.13 -19.12 -10.35
N LYS A 257 8.20 -18.48 -9.91
CA LYS A 257 9.52 -19.08 -9.81
C LYS A 257 9.62 -19.82 -8.48
N TYR A 258 9.28 -21.12 -8.51
CA TYR A 258 9.46 -21.97 -7.34
C TYR A 258 10.96 -22.21 -7.07
N GLY A 259 11.37 -22.13 -5.77
CA GLY A 259 12.75 -22.36 -5.36
C GLY A 259 13.13 -21.65 -4.09
#